data_ea7fabb60322d803a8404e66d69dd5ff
#
_entry.id   ea7fabb60322d803a8404e66d69dd5ff
#
_cell.length_a   1.000
_cell.length_b   1.000
_cell.length_c   1.000
_cell.angle_alpha   90.00
_cell.angle_beta   90.00
_cell.angle_gamma   90.00
#
_symmetry.space_group_name_H-M   'P 1'
#
loop_
_entity.id
_entity.type
_entity.pdbx_description
1 polymer ?
#
loop_
_entity_poly.entity_id
_entity_poly.type
_entity_poly.pdbx_seq_one_letter_code
_entity_poly.pdbx_strand_id
1 'polypeptide(L)'
;LQYDFKVLPVYRRVKNRVINQYFYRLRSRFDSKPILDKVAFQAIGNVKEPHAVALLADQTPSARKGWWLDFLNQRTPFYRGAEVLSNRLKYGVVFAHIRHPKRGAYEIVFEEYKGDASERFALTKAFVEFLEKEIVLHPANWLWSHKRWKHQPNSNNIIID
;
A
#
# COMPACT_ATOMS: atom_id res chain seq x y z
N LEU A 1 7.46 -5.23 -21.93
CA LEU A 1 7.88 -3.88 -21.55
C LEU A 1 9.02 -4.03 -20.55
N GLN A 2 10.23 -3.64 -20.96
CA GLN A 2 11.38 -3.59 -20.07
C GLN A 2 11.41 -2.16 -19.50
N TYR A 3 11.28 -2.02 -18.19
CA TYR A 3 11.41 -0.74 -17.52
C TYR A 3 12.86 -0.52 -17.13
N ASP A 4 13.35 0.72 -17.20
CA ASP A 4 14.71 1.08 -16.80
C ASP A 4 14.90 1.14 -15.27
N PHE A 5 13.93 0.60 -14.51
CA PHE A 5 13.95 0.56 -13.04
C PHE A 5 13.43 -0.78 -12.51
N LYS A 6 13.86 -1.13 -11.30
CA LYS A 6 13.43 -2.35 -10.62
C LYS A 6 12.19 -2.11 -9.79
N VAL A 7 11.26 -3.08 -9.79
CA VAL A 7 10.10 -3.05 -8.89
C VAL A 7 10.43 -3.87 -7.64
N LEU A 8 10.22 -3.25 -6.48
CA LEU A 8 10.47 -3.81 -5.15
C LEU A 8 9.14 -4.00 -4.39
N PRO A 9 8.41 -5.12 -4.61
CA PRO A 9 7.18 -5.38 -3.88
C PRO A 9 7.48 -5.67 -2.40
N VAL A 10 6.88 -4.92 -1.49
CA VAL A 10 6.98 -5.21 -0.06
C VAL A 10 5.88 -6.20 0.32
N TYR A 11 6.26 -7.30 0.95
CA TYR A 11 5.31 -8.34 1.32
C TYR A 11 5.50 -8.86 2.74
N ARG A 12 4.43 -9.39 3.30
CA ARG A 12 4.43 -10.13 4.56
C ARG A 12 4.58 -11.62 4.30
N ARG A 13 5.45 -12.27 5.06
CA ARG A 13 5.67 -13.70 4.98
C ARG A 13 4.40 -14.48 5.37
N VAL A 14 4.03 -15.45 4.55
CA VAL A 14 2.97 -16.40 4.83
C VAL A 14 3.52 -17.50 5.75
N LYS A 15 2.74 -17.93 6.77
CA LYS A 15 3.17 -18.97 7.74
C LYS A 15 3.50 -20.30 7.07
N ASN A 16 2.68 -20.75 6.12
CA ASN A 16 2.93 -21.98 5.37
C ASN A 16 4.12 -21.77 4.43
N ARG A 17 5.15 -22.61 4.57
CA ARG A 17 6.43 -22.50 3.83
C ARG A 17 6.25 -22.71 2.32
N VAL A 18 5.45 -23.70 1.93
CA VAL A 18 5.21 -24.03 0.52
C VAL A 18 4.46 -22.90 -0.17
N ILE A 19 3.37 -22.43 0.42
CA ILE A 19 2.58 -21.30 -0.07
C ILE A 19 3.44 -20.03 -0.13
N ASN A 20 4.26 -19.79 0.90
CA ASN A 20 5.15 -18.63 0.91
C ASN A 20 6.15 -18.67 -0.25
N GLN A 21 6.74 -19.84 -0.52
CA GLN A 21 7.69 -19.98 -1.63
C GLN A 21 7.02 -19.83 -2.99
N TYR A 22 5.81 -20.36 -3.14
CA TYR A 22 5.01 -20.17 -4.35
C TYR A 22 4.74 -18.68 -4.62
N PHE A 23 4.24 -17.95 -3.62
CA PHE A 23 4.00 -16.50 -3.76
C PHE A 23 5.29 -15.69 -3.93
N TYR A 24 6.39 -16.11 -3.32
CA TYR A 24 7.68 -15.46 -3.56
C TYR A 24 8.08 -15.59 -5.03
N ARG A 25 8.01 -16.79 -5.61
CA ARG A 25 8.30 -17.04 -7.03
C ARG A 25 7.39 -16.21 -7.95
N LEU A 26 6.09 -16.13 -7.64
CA LEU A 26 5.16 -15.29 -8.41
C LEU A 26 5.55 -13.82 -8.38
N ARG A 27 5.90 -13.29 -7.20
CA ARG A 27 6.30 -11.89 -7.03
C ARG A 27 7.67 -11.58 -7.61
N SER A 28 8.53 -12.58 -7.76
CA SER A 28 9.87 -12.43 -8.38
C SER A 28 9.83 -12.51 -9.91
N ARG A 29 8.66 -12.66 -10.51
CA ARG A 29 8.52 -12.63 -11.97
C ARG A 29 8.84 -11.22 -12.49
N PHE A 30 9.21 -11.14 -13.77
CA PHE A 30 9.48 -9.87 -14.45
C PHE A 30 10.58 -9.02 -13.77
N ASP A 31 11.63 -9.69 -13.30
CA ASP A 31 12.82 -9.07 -12.65
C ASP A 31 12.50 -8.24 -11.37
N SER A 32 11.34 -8.45 -10.76
CA SER A 32 11.03 -7.78 -9.51
C SER A 32 11.76 -8.43 -8.32
N LYS A 33 12.12 -7.62 -7.31
CA LYS A 33 12.84 -8.07 -6.10
C LYS A 33 11.96 -7.91 -4.85
N PRO A 34 11.19 -8.95 -4.46
CA PRO A 34 10.31 -8.87 -3.30
C PRO A 34 11.09 -8.68 -2.00
N ILE A 35 10.66 -7.73 -1.16
CA ILE A 35 11.28 -7.38 0.11
C ILE A 35 10.32 -7.70 1.26
N LEU A 36 10.83 -8.33 2.32
CA LEU A 36 10.05 -8.60 3.53
C LEU A 36 9.72 -7.30 4.28
N ASP A 37 8.49 -7.16 4.75
CA ASP A 37 7.99 -5.98 5.48
C ASP A 37 8.85 -5.63 6.70
N LYS A 38 9.41 -6.62 7.39
CA LYS A 38 10.22 -6.42 8.60
C LYS A 38 11.54 -5.71 8.36
N VAL A 39 12.12 -5.87 7.18
CA VAL A 39 13.43 -5.31 6.80
C VAL A 39 13.32 -4.27 5.68
N ALA A 40 12.10 -3.96 5.26
CA ALA A 40 11.84 -3.14 4.07
C ALA A 40 12.57 -1.80 4.12
N PHE A 41 12.48 -1.08 5.22
CA PHE A 41 13.11 0.25 5.34
C PHE A 41 14.62 0.22 5.08
N GLN A 42 15.32 -0.70 5.75
CA GLN A 42 16.77 -0.83 5.59
C GLN A 42 17.15 -1.37 4.20
N ALA A 43 16.42 -2.39 3.72
CA ALA A 43 16.71 -2.99 2.43
C ALA A 43 16.50 -2.01 1.28
N ILE A 44 15.41 -1.22 1.30
CA ILE A 44 15.10 -0.21 0.29
C ILE A 44 16.14 0.92 0.32
N GLY A 45 16.52 1.42 1.49
CA GLY A 45 17.50 2.49 1.63
C GLY A 45 18.91 2.13 1.12
N ASN A 46 19.21 0.84 0.99
CA ASN A 46 20.48 0.35 0.45
C ASN A 46 20.48 0.14 -1.07
N VAL A 47 19.34 0.22 -1.73
CA VAL A 47 19.25 0.07 -3.19
C VAL A 47 19.74 1.35 -3.85
N LYS A 48 20.73 1.23 -4.73
CA LYS A 48 21.36 2.37 -5.44
C LYS A 48 20.79 2.58 -6.85
N GLU A 49 20.29 1.50 -7.44
CA GLU A 49 19.72 1.52 -8.79
C GLU A 49 18.34 2.22 -8.79
N PRO A 50 17.92 2.82 -9.91
CA PRO A 50 16.55 3.32 -10.05
C PRO A 50 15.53 2.22 -9.74
N HIS A 51 14.58 2.52 -8.87
CA HIS A 51 13.60 1.53 -8.45
C HIS A 51 12.27 2.16 -8.03
N ALA A 52 11.22 1.35 -8.08
CA ALA A 52 9.91 1.68 -7.55
C ALA A 52 9.52 0.69 -6.43
N VAL A 53 9.05 1.20 -5.31
CA VAL A 53 8.58 0.39 -4.18
C VAL A 53 7.07 0.20 -4.28
N ALA A 54 6.62 -1.05 -4.38
CA ALA A 54 5.20 -1.37 -4.42
C ALA A 54 4.68 -1.76 -3.02
N LEU A 55 3.70 -1.02 -2.53
CA LEU A 55 3.05 -1.21 -1.23
C LEU A 55 1.55 -1.45 -1.40
N LEU A 56 1.01 -2.49 -0.76
CA LEU A 56 -0.43 -2.69 -0.63
C LEU A 56 -0.89 -2.05 0.67
N ALA A 57 -1.58 -0.91 0.58
CA ALA A 57 -1.97 -0.11 1.72
C ALA A 57 -3.48 -0.13 2.04
N ASP A 58 -4.28 -0.74 1.18
CA ASP A 58 -5.74 -0.87 1.28
C ASP A 58 -6.22 -1.86 2.35
N GLN A 59 -5.36 -2.78 2.80
CA GLN A 59 -5.69 -3.77 3.81
C GLN A 59 -5.57 -3.24 5.24
N THR A 60 -6.09 -4.02 6.21
CA THR A 60 -6.09 -3.64 7.64
C THR A 60 -4.74 -3.91 8.29
N PRO A 61 -4.03 -2.89 8.82
CA PRO A 61 -2.88 -3.08 9.70
C PRO A 61 -3.29 -3.63 11.06
N SER A 62 -2.33 -3.92 11.94
CA SER A 62 -2.66 -4.12 13.35
C SER A 62 -3.15 -2.81 13.99
N ALA A 63 -4.14 -2.89 14.87
CA ALA A 63 -4.74 -1.72 15.52
C ALA A 63 -3.71 -0.77 16.16
N ARG A 64 -2.65 -1.33 16.78
CA ARG A 64 -1.60 -0.56 17.48
C ARG A 64 -0.63 0.17 16.55
N LYS A 65 -0.50 -0.26 15.28
CA LYS A 65 0.51 0.25 14.33
C LYS A 65 -0.08 1.13 13.25
N GLY A 66 -1.41 1.18 13.15
CA GLY A 66 -2.10 2.01 12.18
C GLY A 66 -2.32 3.44 12.67
N TRP A 67 -2.48 4.34 11.73
CA TRP A 67 -3.10 5.64 11.96
C TRP A 67 -4.58 5.51 11.65
N TRP A 68 -5.41 6.09 12.52
CA TRP A 68 -6.86 5.98 12.43
C TRP A 68 -7.47 7.21 11.81
N LEU A 69 -8.17 7.03 10.70
CA LEU A 69 -8.90 8.06 9.96
C LEU A 69 -10.35 7.61 9.75
N ASP A 70 -11.20 8.55 9.43
CA ASP A 70 -12.52 8.23 8.92
C ASP A 70 -12.40 7.70 7.49
N PHE A 71 -13.07 6.60 7.21
CA PHE A 71 -13.08 5.94 5.92
C PHE A 71 -14.41 5.22 5.73
N LEU A 72 -15.16 5.63 4.71
CA LEU A 72 -16.52 5.15 4.45
C LEU A 72 -17.41 5.25 5.71
N ASN A 73 -17.36 6.42 6.37
CA ASN A 73 -18.09 6.74 7.61
C ASN A 73 -17.74 5.85 8.82
N GLN A 74 -16.58 5.23 8.84
CA GLN A 74 -16.12 4.39 9.95
C GLN A 74 -14.67 4.67 10.31
N ARG A 75 -14.35 4.76 11.62
CA ARG A 75 -12.95 4.87 12.08
C ARG A 75 -12.15 3.64 11.67
N THR A 76 -11.13 3.84 10.88
CA THR A 76 -10.41 2.78 10.18
C THR A 76 -8.91 2.98 10.28
N PRO A 77 -8.13 1.92 10.66
CA PRO A 77 -6.68 2.03 10.71
C PRO A 77 -6.05 1.87 9.32
N PHE A 78 -5.10 2.72 9.00
CA PHE A 78 -4.30 2.68 7.77
C PHE A 78 -2.83 2.44 8.05
N TYR A 79 -2.13 1.83 7.08
CA TYR A 79 -0.69 1.64 7.13
C TYR A 79 0.03 2.98 6.98
N ARG A 80 0.94 3.27 7.91
CA ARG A 80 1.80 4.45 7.88
C ARG A 80 3.09 4.28 7.05
N GLY A 81 3.32 3.07 6.54
CA GLY A 81 4.60 2.70 5.92
C GLY A 81 4.97 3.51 4.69
N ALA A 82 4.00 3.81 3.82
CA ALA A 82 4.23 4.60 2.62
C ALA A 82 4.71 6.02 2.97
N GLU A 83 4.02 6.71 3.88
CA GLU A 83 4.39 8.05 4.31
C GLU A 83 5.74 8.08 5.03
N VAL A 84 6.00 7.11 5.91
CA VAL A 84 7.30 7.02 6.60
C VAL A 84 8.45 6.78 5.62
N LEU A 85 8.27 5.92 4.62
CA LEU A 85 9.27 5.67 3.59
C LEU A 85 9.49 6.89 2.71
N SER A 86 8.41 7.49 2.19
CA SER A 86 8.47 8.68 1.35
C SER A 86 9.22 9.81 2.07
N ASN A 87 8.83 10.13 3.30
CA ASN A 87 9.45 11.21 4.06
C ASN A 87 10.94 10.98 4.36
N ARG A 88 11.31 9.77 4.75
CA ARG A 88 12.70 9.47 5.14
C ARG A 88 13.64 9.27 3.96
N LEU A 89 13.15 8.70 2.88
CA LEU A 89 13.95 8.40 1.69
C LEU A 89 13.76 9.43 0.57
N LYS A 90 12.88 10.42 0.79
CA LYS A 90 12.56 11.48 -0.18
C LYS A 90 12.05 10.93 -1.51
N TYR A 91 11.17 9.93 -1.43
CA TYR A 91 10.55 9.33 -2.61
C TYR A 91 9.30 10.09 -3.04
N GLY A 92 9.14 10.26 -4.34
CA GLY A 92 7.84 10.58 -4.94
C GLY A 92 6.85 9.44 -4.72
N VAL A 93 5.57 9.75 -4.69
CA VAL A 93 4.51 8.77 -4.47
C VAL A 93 3.51 8.80 -5.59
N VAL A 94 3.11 7.61 -6.01
CA VAL A 94 2.08 7.39 -7.03
C VAL A 94 1.05 6.44 -6.45
N PHE A 95 -0.21 6.81 -6.49
CA PHE A 95 -1.32 5.91 -6.20
C PHE A 95 -1.64 5.07 -7.43
N ALA A 96 -1.90 3.80 -7.21
CA ALA A 96 -2.24 2.89 -8.30
C ALA A 96 -3.54 2.15 -7.97
N HIS A 97 -4.44 2.08 -8.94
CA HIS A 97 -5.64 1.27 -8.83
C HIS A 97 -5.83 0.41 -10.08
N ILE A 98 -6.51 -0.72 -9.91
CA ILE A 98 -6.79 -1.65 -10.98
C ILE A 98 -8.26 -1.53 -11.38
N ARG A 99 -8.52 -1.25 -12.63
CA ARG A 99 -9.86 -1.26 -13.22
C ARG A 99 -10.08 -2.53 -14.01
N HIS A 100 -11.33 -2.98 -14.06
CA HIS A 100 -11.77 -4.15 -14.82
C HIS A 100 -12.77 -3.71 -15.90
N PRO A 101 -12.33 -3.14 -17.03
CA PRO A 101 -13.25 -2.63 -18.05
C PRO A 101 -14.12 -3.73 -18.66
N LYS A 102 -13.62 -4.95 -18.74
CA LYS A 102 -14.35 -6.15 -19.16
C LYS A 102 -13.68 -7.41 -18.65
N ARG A 103 -14.39 -8.53 -18.69
CA ARG A 103 -13.85 -9.83 -18.26
C ARG A 103 -12.51 -10.15 -18.96
N GLY A 104 -11.48 -10.45 -18.17
CA GLY A 104 -10.14 -10.78 -18.65
C GLY A 104 -9.29 -9.58 -19.06
N ALA A 105 -9.80 -8.35 -18.97
CA ALA A 105 -9.04 -7.14 -19.21
C ALA A 105 -8.81 -6.38 -17.91
N TYR A 106 -7.57 -5.94 -17.71
CA TYR A 106 -7.14 -5.18 -16.54
C TYR A 106 -6.43 -3.92 -16.99
N GLU A 107 -6.77 -2.81 -16.39
CA GLU A 107 -6.14 -1.51 -16.62
C GLU A 107 -5.58 -1.03 -15.29
N ILE A 108 -4.30 -0.65 -15.27
CA ILE A 108 -3.68 -0.04 -14.09
C ILE A 108 -3.62 1.46 -14.35
N VAL A 109 -4.29 2.22 -13.50
CA VAL A 109 -4.28 3.68 -13.54
C VAL A 109 -3.37 4.20 -12.45
N PHE A 110 -2.49 5.14 -12.81
CA PHE A 110 -1.55 5.77 -11.89
C PHE A 110 -1.92 7.24 -11.70
N GLU A 111 -1.92 7.69 -10.44
CA GLU A 111 -2.18 9.08 -10.07
C GLU A 111 -1.03 9.57 -9.18
N GLU A 112 -0.31 10.60 -9.63
CA GLU A 112 0.79 11.19 -8.89
C GLU A 112 0.26 11.97 -7.68
N TYR A 113 0.83 11.72 -6.50
CA TYR A 113 0.60 12.54 -5.32
C TYR A 113 1.40 13.84 -5.43
N LYS A 114 0.68 14.98 -5.53
CA LYS A 114 1.27 16.32 -5.71
C LYS A 114 1.33 17.16 -4.43
N GLY A 115 0.89 16.59 -3.31
CA GLY A 115 0.94 17.28 -2.02
C GLY A 115 2.34 17.26 -1.40
N ASP A 116 2.53 18.01 -0.33
CA ASP A 116 3.76 17.95 0.46
C ASP A 116 3.78 16.70 1.33
N ALA A 117 4.57 15.72 0.93
CA ALA A 117 4.72 14.49 1.71
C ALA A 117 5.46 14.70 3.04
N SER A 118 6.11 15.86 3.27
CA SER A 118 6.76 16.17 4.54
C SER A 118 5.75 16.61 5.61
N GLU A 119 4.59 17.10 5.21
CA GLU A 119 3.50 17.39 6.12
C GLU A 119 2.97 16.11 6.75
N ARG A 120 2.87 16.13 8.07
CA ARG A 120 2.48 14.96 8.84
C ARG A 120 1.05 14.51 8.51
N PHE A 121 0.89 13.25 8.18
CA PHE A 121 -0.36 12.58 7.80
C PHE A 121 -0.94 13.00 6.42
N ALA A 122 -0.36 13.95 5.73
CA ALA A 122 -0.91 14.46 4.47
C ALA A 122 -0.99 13.38 3.40
N LEU A 123 0.07 12.60 3.23
CA LEU A 123 0.08 11.49 2.26
C LEU A 123 -0.96 10.42 2.61
N THR A 124 -1.09 10.09 3.90
CA THR A 124 -2.05 9.07 4.34
C THR A 124 -3.50 9.56 4.18
N LYS A 125 -3.79 10.83 4.50
CA LYS A 125 -5.10 11.44 4.24
C LYS A 125 -5.44 11.41 2.74
N ALA A 126 -4.54 11.87 1.90
CA ALA A 126 -4.75 11.86 0.45
C ALA A 126 -4.98 10.44 -0.11
N PHE A 127 -4.27 9.44 0.42
CA PHE A 127 -4.51 8.05 0.04
C PHE A 127 -5.90 7.55 0.46
N VAL A 128 -6.38 7.94 1.64
CA VAL A 128 -7.72 7.59 2.13
C VAL A 128 -8.79 8.18 1.23
N GLU A 129 -8.69 9.47 0.92
CA GLU A 129 -9.61 10.18 0.01
C GLU A 129 -9.62 9.56 -1.40
N PHE A 130 -8.43 9.28 -1.93
CA PHE A 130 -8.27 8.58 -3.22
C PHE A 130 -8.97 7.22 -3.20
N LEU A 131 -8.76 6.42 -2.16
CA LEU A 131 -9.32 5.08 -2.02
C LEU A 131 -10.85 5.11 -1.87
N GLU A 132 -11.41 6.04 -1.08
CA GLU A 132 -12.86 6.23 -0.95
C GLU A 132 -13.49 6.58 -2.30
N LYS A 133 -12.91 7.54 -3.01
CA LYS A 133 -13.38 7.94 -4.33
C LYS A 133 -13.43 6.77 -5.30
N GLU A 134 -12.36 5.96 -5.34
CA GLU A 134 -12.30 4.80 -6.23
C GLU A 134 -13.32 3.72 -5.85
N ILE A 135 -13.57 3.49 -4.56
CA ILE A 135 -14.59 2.52 -4.12
C ILE A 135 -15.99 3.00 -4.45
N VAL A 136 -16.28 4.29 -4.26
CA VAL A 136 -17.60 4.85 -4.58
C VAL A 136 -17.87 4.79 -6.09
N LEU A 137 -16.86 5.08 -6.91
CA LEU A 137 -16.98 5.03 -8.37
C LEU A 137 -17.03 3.60 -8.92
N HIS A 138 -16.29 2.68 -8.31
CA HIS A 138 -16.11 1.31 -8.79
C HIS A 138 -16.27 0.27 -7.68
N PRO A 139 -17.42 0.18 -7.00
CA PRO A 139 -17.59 -0.65 -5.80
C PRO A 139 -17.35 -2.15 -6.03
N ALA A 140 -17.54 -2.63 -7.25
CA ALA A 140 -17.28 -4.03 -7.61
C ALA A 140 -15.79 -4.41 -7.59
N ASN A 141 -14.88 -3.43 -7.66
CA ASN A 141 -13.44 -3.67 -7.64
C ASN A 141 -12.89 -3.82 -6.22
N TRP A 142 -13.68 -3.46 -5.20
CA TRP A 142 -13.25 -3.57 -3.81
C TRP A 142 -13.42 -4.97 -3.26
N LEU A 143 -12.41 -5.43 -2.51
CA LEU A 143 -12.42 -6.75 -1.87
C LEU A 143 -13.31 -6.75 -0.62
N TRP A 144 -14.63 -6.75 -0.78
CA TRP A 144 -15.62 -6.73 0.31
C TRP A 144 -15.51 -7.91 1.29
N SER A 145 -14.93 -9.05 0.88
CA SER A 145 -14.68 -10.20 1.75
C SER A 145 -13.55 -9.98 2.74
N HIS A 146 -12.72 -8.93 2.57
CA HIS A 146 -11.71 -8.55 3.54
C HIS A 146 -12.35 -7.89 4.75
N LYS A 147 -12.11 -8.43 5.97
CA LYS A 147 -12.61 -7.84 7.22
C LYS A 147 -11.88 -6.51 7.52
N ARG A 148 -12.23 -5.44 6.78
CA ARG A 148 -11.58 -4.14 6.88
C ARG A 148 -11.75 -3.50 8.26
N TRP A 149 -12.94 -3.59 8.83
CA TRP A 149 -13.33 -2.98 10.11
C TRP A 149 -13.34 -3.97 11.27
N LYS A 150 -12.37 -4.88 11.33
CA LYS A 150 -12.25 -5.88 12.41
C LYS A 150 -11.70 -5.33 13.72
N HIS A 151 -11.18 -4.12 13.72
CA HIS A 151 -10.62 -3.45 14.90
C HIS A 151 -11.45 -2.24 15.26
N GLN A 152 -11.49 -1.94 16.57
CA GLN A 152 -12.02 -0.70 17.12
C GLN A 152 -10.86 0.13 17.69
N PRO A 153 -10.89 1.47 17.59
CA PRO A 153 -9.88 2.32 18.19
C PRO A 153 -9.95 2.26 19.72
N ASN A 154 -8.84 2.49 20.37
CA ASN A 154 -8.73 2.65 21.82
C ASN A 154 -7.88 3.89 22.16
N SER A 155 -7.79 4.24 23.46
CA SER A 155 -7.10 5.42 23.95
C SER A 155 -5.62 5.54 23.56
N ASN A 156 -4.97 4.44 23.18
CA ASN A 156 -3.55 4.40 22.80
C ASN A 156 -3.35 4.56 21.29
N ASN A 157 -4.40 4.73 20.52
CA ASN A 157 -4.30 4.87 19.06
C ASN A 157 -4.13 6.34 18.64
N ILE A 158 -3.38 6.56 17.57
CA ILE A 158 -3.28 7.87 16.94
C ILE A 158 -4.50 8.03 16.04
N ILE A 159 -5.40 8.91 16.42
CA ILE A 159 -6.58 9.28 15.65
C ILE A 159 -6.25 10.59 14.92
N ILE A 160 -6.57 10.65 13.65
CA ILE A 160 -6.33 11.79 12.77
C ILE A 160 -7.71 12.26 12.28
N ASP A 161 -8.03 13.49 12.60
CA ASP A 161 -9.27 14.15 12.17
C ASP A 161 -9.04 14.94 10.87
#